data_a4a87453e406d65dc9094df760b595a2
#
_entry.id   a4a87453e406d65dc9094df760b595a2
#
_cell.length_a   1.000
_cell.length_b   1.000
_cell.length_c   1.000
_cell.angle_alpha   90.00
_cell.angle_beta   90.00
_cell.angle_gamma   90.00
#
_symmetry.space_group_name_H-M   'P 1'
#
loop_
_entity.id
_entity.type
_entity.pdbx_description
1 polymer ?
#
loop_
_entity_poly.entity_id
_entity_poly.type
_entity_poly.pdbx_seq_one_letter_code
_entity_poly.pdbx_strand_id
1 'polypeptide(L)'
;MRIIDISQTIQSGMPVWPGDPEVRLEWLSQISQGGEVNLTAIHMCAHAGTHLDMPGHFLERGQNLDELDLGVVIGKARVILVPAGVKVIDDVFLATIPLEGVERVLFKTTNCEILMTN
;
A
#
# COMPACT_ATOMS: atom_id res chain seq x y z
N MET A 1 -1.24 -2.50 -24.10
CA MET A 1 -1.31 -1.89 -22.75
C MET A 1 -0.05 -2.32 -22.00
N ARG A 2 0.66 -1.43 -21.32
CA ARG A 2 1.80 -1.78 -20.46
C ARG A 2 1.31 -1.77 -19.00
N ILE A 3 1.52 -2.88 -18.30
CA ILE A 3 1.24 -2.99 -16.86
C ILE A 3 2.57 -2.94 -16.13
N ILE A 4 2.66 -2.14 -15.08
CA ILE A 4 3.84 -2.01 -14.22
C ILE A 4 3.36 -2.30 -12.81
N ASP A 5 3.92 -3.34 -12.20
CA ASP A 5 3.72 -3.62 -10.78
C ASP A 5 4.61 -2.69 -9.97
N ILE A 6 3.99 -1.91 -9.09
CA ILE A 6 4.67 -0.99 -8.17
C ILE A 6 4.44 -1.41 -6.71
N SER A 7 3.92 -2.62 -6.47
CA SER A 7 3.71 -3.14 -5.13
C SER A 7 5.04 -3.51 -4.48
N GLN A 8 5.13 -3.33 -3.17
CA GLN A 8 6.23 -3.85 -2.39
C GLN A 8 6.18 -5.38 -2.34
N THR A 9 7.31 -6.04 -2.56
CA THR A 9 7.40 -7.50 -2.44
C THR A 9 7.13 -7.93 -1.00
N ILE A 10 6.17 -8.86 -0.83
CA ILE A 10 5.91 -9.47 0.47
C ILE A 10 6.96 -10.55 0.73
N GLN A 11 7.76 -10.35 1.77
CA GLN A 11 8.82 -11.27 2.17
C GLN A 11 9.01 -11.25 3.69
N SER A 12 9.52 -12.35 4.24
CA SER A 12 9.86 -12.41 5.67
C SER A 12 10.88 -11.33 6.03
N GLY A 13 10.64 -10.63 7.14
CA GLY A 13 11.53 -9.58 7.64
C GLY A 13 11.44 -8.25 6.87
N MET A 14 10.46 -8.07 5.98
CA MET A 14 10.21 -6.76 5.38
C MET A 14 9.83 -5.72 6.44
N PRO A 15 10.09 -4.41 6.21
CA PRO A 15 9.72 -3.38 7.16
C PRO A 15 8.22 -3.36 7.43
N VAL A 16 7.87 -3.23 8.71
CA VAL A 16 6.50 -3.03 9.20
C VAL A 16 6.46 -1.77 10.08
N TRP A 17 5.26 -1.32 10.43
CA TRP A 17 5.11 -0.22 11.38
C TRP A 17 5.69 -0.62 12.75
N PRO A 18 6.38 0.27 13.47
CA PRO A 18 6.92 -0.03 14.79
C PRO A 18 5.84 -0.51 15.78
N GLY A 19 5.99 -1.76 16.26
CA GLY A 19 5.04 -2.41 17.15
C GLY A 19 4.08 -3.41 16.46
N ASP A 20 4.02 -3.40 15.13
CA ASP A 20 3.24 -4.39 14.39
C ASP A 20 3.96 -5.76 14.33
N PRO A 21 3.20 -6.85 14.15
CA PRO A 21 3.77 -8.17 13.93
C PRO A 21 4.67 -8.21 12.69
N GLU A 22 5.82 -8.87 12.80
CA GLU A 22 6.69 -9.10 11.65
C GLU A 22 6.01 -9.95 10.59
N VAL A 23 6.30 -9.64 9.31
CA VAL A 23 5.87 -10.48 8.19
C VAL A 23 6.67 -11.79 8.23
N ARG A 24 5.95 -12.93 8.24
CA ARG A 24 6.54 -14.27 8.21
C ARG A 24 5.86 -15.12 7.16
N LEU A 25 6.66 -15.69 6.26
CA LEU A 25 6.25 -16.70 5.31
C LEU A 25 6.68 -18.07 5.84
N GLU A 26 5.74 -19.00 5.94
CA GLU A 26 5.95 -20.34 6.48
C GLU A 26 5.52 -21.40 5.47
N TRP A 27 6.46 -22.26 5.09
CA TRP A 27 6.14 -23.44 4.30
C TRP A 27 5.38 -24.49 5.12
N LEU A 28 4.14 -24.73 4.77
CA LEU A 28 3.33 -25.79 5.38
C LEU A 28 3.54 -27.13 4.67
N SER A 29 3.84 -27.11 3.37
CA SER A 29 4.15 -28.29 2.56
C SER A 29 5.05 -27.89 1.41
N GLN A 30 5.94 -28.79 0.99
CA GLN A 30 6.81 -28.62 -0.18
C GLN A 30 6.91 -29.92 -0.97
N ILE A 31 6.69 -29.84 -2.29
CA ILE A 31 6.86 -30.99 -3.20
C ILE A 31 8.30 -31.51 -3.14
N SER A 32 9.29 -30.62 -3.05
CA SER A 32 10.70 -30.99 -2.93
C SER A 32 11.05 -31.78 -1.66
N GLN A 33 10.14 -31.80 -0.68
CA GLN A 33 10.28 -32.52 0.59
C GLN A 33 9.26 -33.67 0.72
N GLY A 34 8.66 -34.09 -0.41
CA GLY A 34 7.70 -35.20 -0.42
C GLY A 34 6.25 -34.80 -0.16
N GLY A 35 5.95 -33.52 -0.11
CA GLY A 35 4.58 -33.03 -0.02
C GLY A 35 3.84 -33.15 -1.35
N GLU A 36 2.52 -33.24 -1.31
CA GLU A 36 1.67 -33.30 -2.52
C GLU A 36 1.57 -31.95 -3.23
N VAL A 37 1.74 -30.85 -2.48
CA VAL A 37 1.63 -29.45 -2.98
C VAL A 37 2.68 -28.55 -2.33
N ASN A 38 2.95 -27.43 -2.98
CA ASN A 38 3.66 -26.31 -2.36
C ASN A 38 2.63 -25.40 -1.68
N LEU A 39 2.65 -25.32 -0.36
CA LEU A 39 1.71 -24.54 0.44
C LEU A 39 2.46 -23.63 1.39
N THR A 40 2.15 -22.33 1.33
CA THR A 40 2.75 -21.32 2.20
C THR A 40 1.67 -20.63 3.02
N ALA A 41 1.87 -20.50 4.32
CA ALA A 41 1.11 -19.60 5.17
C ALA A 41 1.77 -18.21 5.19
N ILE A 42 0.95 -17.15 5.22
CA ILE A 42 1.38 -15.77 5.33
C ILE A 42 0.86 -15.22 6.66
N HIS A 43 1.78 -14.78 7.51
CA HIS A 43 1.49 -14.12 8.76
C HIS A 43 1.92 -12.66 8.63
N MET A 44 0.97 -11.72 8.64
CA MET A 44 1.26 -10.30 8.51
C MET A 44 0.11 -9.44 9.03
N CYS A 45 0.43 -8.21 9.43
CA CYS A 45 -0.58 -7.19 9.65
C CYS A 45 -1.19 -6.77 8.30
N ALA A 46 -2.48 -6.44 8.27
CA ALA A 46 -3.15 -5.93 7.08
C ALA A 46 -2.53 -4.63 6.54
N HIS A 47 -1.84 -3.89 7.40
CA HIS A 47 -1.16 -2.63 7.08
C HIS A 47 0.33 -2.80 6.72
N ALA A 48 0.79 -4.02 6.41
CA ALA A 48 2.14 -4.26 5.92
C ALA A 48 2.22 -4.18 4.40
N GLY A 49 3.33 -3.64 3.88
CA GLY A 49 3.57 -3.53 2.44
C GLY A 49 2.66 -2.52 1.73
N THR A 50 2.31 -2.81 0.49
CA THR A 50 1.40 -1.98 -0.31
C THR A 50 -0.04 -2.37 -0.01
N HIS A 51 -0.80 -1.48 0.60
CA HIS A 51 -2.16 -1.76 1.10
C HIS A 51 -3.09 -0.55 0.96
N LEU A 52 -4.34 -0.75 1.30
CA LEU A 52 -5.37 0.29 1.40
C LEU A 52 -5.79 0.46 2.85
N ASP A 53 -5.88 1.72 3.28
CA ASP A 53 -6.51 2.09 4.54
C ASP A 53 -7.95 2.52 4.28
N MET A 54 -8.88 1.79 4.86
CA MET A 54 -10.29 2.16 4.83
C MET A 54 -10.63 3.08 6.01
N PRO A 55 -11.69 3.90 5.91
CA PRO A 55 -12.13 4.76 7.04
C PRO A 55 -12.31 4.01 8.35
N GLY A 56 -12.72 2.73 8.33
CA GLY A 56 -12.86 1.87 9.50
C GLY A 56 -11.56 1.64 10.27
N HIS A 57 -10.39 1.90 9.67
CA HIS A 57 -9.11 1.84 10.37
C HIS A 57 -8.98 2.92 11.46
N PHE A 58 -9.57 4.10 11.25
CA PHE A 58 -9.47 5.24 12.17
C PHE A 58 -10.80 5.64 12.80
N LEU A 59 -11.93 5.23 12.22
CA LEU A 59 -13.25 5.65 12.64
C LEU A 59 -14.09 4.45 13.06
N GLU A 60 -14.64 4.46 14.27
CA GLU A 60 -15.45 3.38 14.84
C GLU A 60 -16.60 2.91 13.92
N ARG A 61 -17.19 3.84 13.16
CA ARG A 61 -18.27 3.57 12.20
C ARG A 61 -17.86 3.87 10.76
N GLY A 62 -16.55 3.78 10.46
CA GLY A 62 -16.02 3.94 9.12
C GLY A 62 -16.29 2.70 8.27
N GLN A 63 -16.38 2.90 6.96
CA GLN A 63 -16.50 1.80 6.00
C GLN A 63 -15.29 0.85 6.07
N ASN A 64 -15.57 -0.44 5.88
CA ASN A 64 -14.57 -1.49 5.79
C ASN A 64 -14.32 -1.89 4.32
N LEU A 65 -13.34 -2.77 4.11
CA LEU A 65 -12.88 -3.14 2.76
C LEU A 65 -13.94 -3.85 1.92
N ASP A 66 -14.82 -4.62 2.55
CA ASP A 66 -15.95 -5.31 1.91
C ASP A 66 -17.03 -4.36 1.35
N GLU A 67 -17.02 -3.11 1.80
CA GLU A 67 -17.90 -2.05 1.31
C GLU A 67 -17.24 -1.17 0.22
N LEU A 68 -15.99 -1.44 -0.15
CA LEU A 68 -15.25 -0.62 -1.11
C LEU A 68 -15.80 -0.76 -2.53
N ASP A 69 -16.24 0.34 -3.12
CA ASP A 69 -16.44 0.43 -4.56
C ASP A 69 -15.07 0.48 -5.26
N LEU A 70 -14.75 -0.58 -6.03
CA LEU A 70 -13.48 -0.66 -6.77
C LEU A 70 -13.33 0.49 -7.77
N GLY A 71 -14.41 1.12 -8.24
CA GLY A 71 -14.37 2.32 -9.06
C GLY A 71 -13.63 3.48 -8.39
N VAL A 72 -13.54 3.51 -7.07
CA VAL A 72 -12.76 4.54 -6.34
C VAL A 72 -11.26 4.38 -6.58
N VAL A 73 -10.76 3.13 -6.64
CA VAL A 73 -9.31 2.83 -6.71
C VAL A 73 -8.83 2.47 -8.11
N ILE A 74 -9.74 2.19 -9.06
CA ILE A 74 -9.42 1.84 -10.44
C ILE A 74 -9.80 2.98 -11.39
N GLY A 75 -8.85 3.51 -12.14
CA GLY A 75 -9.11 4.55 -13.15
C GLY A 75 -7.93 5.48 -13.36
N LYS A 76 -8.18 6.59 -14.04
CA LYS A 76 -7.18 7.63 -14.27
C LYS A 76 -6.81 8.29 -12.96
N ALA A 77 -5.51 8.52 -12.75
CA ALA A 77 -4.99 9.23 -11.60
C ALA A 77 -4.05 10.36 -12.05
N ARG A 78 -4.00 11.44 -11.27
CA ARG A 78 -3.01 12.52 -11.43
C ARG A 78 -1.88 12.29 -10.43
N VAL A 79 -0.64 12.34 -10.91
CA VAL A 79 0.54 12.32 -10.05
C VAL A 79 0.90 13.76 -9.66
N ILE A 80 0.98 14.03 -8.36
CA ILE A 80 1.35 15.32 -7.78
C ILE A 80 2.73 15.18 -7.14
N LEU A 81 3.68 15.97 -7.62
CA LEU A 81 4.99 16.06 -6.97
C LEU A 81 4.87 16.90 -5.68
N VAL A 82 5.27 16.30 -4.56
CA VAL A 82 5.33 16.98 -3.27
C VAL A 82 6.74 17.55 -3.09
N PRO A 83 6.91 18.88 -2.98
CA PRO A 83 8.22 19.51 -2.77
C PRO A 83 8.87 19.04 -1.47
N ALA A 84 10.20 18.95 -1.44
CA ALA A 84 10.97 18.49 -0.27
C ALA A 84 10.74 19.32 1.01
N GLY A 85 10.32 20.57 0.89
CA GLY A 85 9.99 21.43 2.03
C GLY A 85 8.64 21.13 2.68
N VAL A 86 7.74 20.42 2.00
CA VAL A 86 6.42 20.04 2.52
C VAL A 86 6.60 18.83 3.45
N LYS A 87 6.29 19.02 4.74
CA LYS A 87 6.41 17.96 5.75
C LYS A 87 5.11 17.22 5.99
N VAL A 88 3.98 17.85 5.70
CA VAL A 88 2.63 17.31 5.86
C VAL A 88 1.82 17.66 4.62
N ILE A 89 1.09 16.69 4.09
CA ILE A 89 0.10 16.90 3.03
C ILE A 89 -1.21 17.23 3.72
N ASP A 90 -1.41 18.49 4.01
CA ASP A 90 -2.57 19.04 4.71
C ASP A 90 -3.50 19.82 3.75
N ASP A 91 -4.55 20.40 4.29
CA ASP A 91 -5.50 21.22 3.57
C ASP A 91 -4.86 22.47 2.97
N VAL A 92 -3.86 23.06 3.64
CA VAL A 92 -3.11 24.22 3.15
C VAL A 92 -2.32 23.87 1.91
N PHE A 93 -1.59 22.75 1.92
CA PHE A 93 -0.88 22.26 0.74
C PHE A 93 -1.86 21.87 -0.37
N LEU A 94 -2.93 21.15 -0.05
CA LEU A 94 -3.93 20.71 -1.04
C LEU A 94 -4.62 21.89 -1.73
N ALA A 95 -4.85 23.00 -1.01
CA ALA A 95 -5.42 24.22 -1.59
C ALA A 95 -4.53 24.89 -2.67
N THR A 96 -3.23 24.56 -2.70
CA THR A 96 -2.31 25.07 -3.74
C THR A 96 -2.34 24.28 -5.04
N ILE A 97 -3.04 23.13 -5.06
CA ILE A 97 -3.05 22.19 -6.18
C ILE A 97 -4.38 22.30 -6.94
N PRO A 98 -4.37 22.48 -8.28
CA PRO A 98 -5.60 22.49 -9.07
C PRO A 98 -6.15 21.06 -9.18
N LEU A 99 -7.11 20.71 -8.34
CA LEU A 99 -7.74 19.36 -8.29
C LEU A 99 -9.08 19.29 -9.02
N GLU A 100 -9.50 20.34 -9.73
CA GLU A 100 -10.76 20.34 -10.47
C GLU A 100 -10.78 19.19 -11.50
N GLY A 101 -11.84 18.38 -11.48
CA GLY A 101 -12.01 17.22 -12.36
C GLY A 101 -11.04 16.05 -12.09
N VAL A 102 -10.28 16.09 -11.00
CA VAL A 102 -9.38 15.00 -10.60
C VAL A 102 -10.10 14.06 -9.66
N GLU A 103 -10.28 12.82 -10.08
CA GLU A 103 -10.96 11.79 -9.28
C GLU A 103 -10.00 11.03 -8.34
N ARG A 104 -8.73 10.88 -8.76
CA ARG A 104 -7.71 10.12 -8.03
C ARG A 104 -6.37 10.84 -8.09
N VAL A 105 -5.69 10.86 -6.95
CA VAL A 105 -4.38 11.51 -6.81
C VAL A 105 -3.37 10.51 -6.29
N LEU A 106 -2.16 10.53 -6.86
CA LEU A 106 -0.98 9.86 -6.34
C LEU A 106 0.05 10.93 -5.96
N PHE A 107 0.49 10.94 -4.72
CA PHE A 107 1.52 11.86 -4.27
C PHE A 107 2.92 11.24 -4.44
N LYS A 108 3.75 11.89 -5.26
CA LYS A 108 5.18 11.56 -5.37
C LYS A 108 5.95 12.41 -4.37
N THR A 109 6.36 11.79 -3.28
CA THR A 109 7.15 12.42 -2.22
C THR A 109 8.65 12.13 -2.40
N THR A 110 9.52 12.83 -1.70
CA THR A 110 10.99 12.65 -1.81
C THR A 110 11.48 11.30 -1.30
N ASN A 111 10.76 10.66 -0.36
CA ASN A 111 11.10 9.33 0.14
C ASN A 111 10.72 8.19 -0.81
N CYS A 112 9.94 8.44 -1.87
CA CYS A 112 9.69 7.44 -2.91
C CYS A 112 10.96 6.95 -3.62
N GLU A 113 12.04 7.76 -3.64
CA GLU A 113 13.30 7.41 -4.27
C GLU A 113 14.16 6.47 -3.40
N ILE A 114 13.97 6.50 -2.08
CA ILE A 114 14.73 5.68 -1.12
C ILE A 114 14.32 4.21 -1.20
N LEU A 115 13.05 3.93 -1.52
CA LEU A 115 12.51 2.57 -1.61
C LEU A 115 12.87 1.84 -2.91
N MET A 116 13.43 2.56 -3.90
CA MET A 116 13.77 1.99 -5.22
C MET A 116 15.23 1.53 -5.31
N THR A 117 16.03 1.69 -4.26
CA THR A 117 17.49 1.41 -4.25
C THR A 117 17.91 0.20 -3.40
N ASN A 118 16.95 -0.58 -2.89
CA ASN A 118 17.24 -1.81 -2.11
C ASN A 118 16.78 -3.07 -2.85
#